data_8a9f0ac07a0ffa6daa2894a9b2f979d3
#
_entry.id   8a9f0ac07a0ffa6daa2894a9b2f979d3
#
_cell.length_a   1.000
_cell.length_b   1.000
_cell.length_c   1.000
_cell.angle_alpha   90.00
_cell.angle_beta   90.00
_cell.angle_gamma   90.00
#
_symmetry.space_group_name_H-M   'P 1'
#
loop_
_entity.id
_entity.type
_entity.pdbx_description
1 polymer ?
#
loop_
_entity_poly.entity_id
_entity_poly.type
_entity_poly.pdbx_seq_one_letter_code
_entity_poly.pdbx_strand_id
1 'polypeptide(L)'
;TAEGKRIRLSELLDEGPVVIVFYRGYWHGPCIDHLTALQDSLHLLTNAGLQLVAVSPERPESLLRTRQLTQATFPLISDAEGRIMKAFDAGFKVSTSYRQEVSRTTGVNIALNNGTAEAHLPVTATFVISHNQEVFWRHFDYEVANRAGISAILKAIKPRY
;
A
#
# COMPACT_ATOMS: atom_id res chain seq x y z
N THR A 1 12.10 2.72 -1.59
CA THR A 1 11.27 2.45 -2.79
C THR A 1 11.79 1.24 -3.57
N ALA A 2 11.05 0.85 -4.59
CA ALA A 2 11.46 -0.19 -5.55
C ALA A 2 12.81 0.13 -6.22
N GLU A 3 13.17 1.40 -6.37
CA GLU A 3 14.41 1.89 -6.94
C GLU A 3 15.54 2.06 -5.90
N GLY A 4 15.33 1.60 -4.67
CA GLY A 4 16.30 1.72 -3.59
C GLY A 4 16.41 3.12 -2.96
N LYS A 5 15.55 4.07 -3.34
CA LYS A 5 15.51 5.40 -2.72
C LYS A 5 14.82 5.37 -1.38
N ARG A 6 15.30 6.16 -0.42
CA ARG A 6 14.58 6.46 0.81
C ARG A 6 13.68 7.66 0.57
N ILE A 7 12.45 7.57 1.07
CA ILE A 7 11.46 8.65 1.05
C ILE A 7 11.03 8.91 2.49
N ARG A 8 10.93 10.16 2.87
CA ARG A 8 10.36 10.57 4.15
C ARG A 8 8.94 11.08 3.95
N LEU A 9 8.05 10.67 4.84
CA LEU A 9 6.67 11.15 4.80
C LEU A 9 6.60 12.68 4.92
N SER A 10 7.46 13.29 5.76
CA SER A 10 7.52 14.76 5.89
C SER A 10 7.83 15.46 4.57
N GLU A 11 8.78 14.93 3.78
CA GLU A 11 9.14 15.48 2.47
C GLU A 11 7.95 15.42 1.47
N LEU A 12 7.18 14.34 1.52
CA LEU A 12 5.96 14.23 0.69
C LEU A 12 4.89 15.21 1.17
N LEU A 13 4.72 15.38 2.47
CA LEU A 13 3.72 16.27 3.05
C LEU A 13 4.00 17.75 2.80
N ASP A 14 5.25 18.13 2.52
CA ASP A 14 5.61 19.48 2.08
C ASP A 14 5.00 19.83 0.70
N GLU A 15 4.77 18.81 -0.14
CA GLU A 15 4.18 18.97 -1.48
C GLU A 15 2.64 18.83 -1.49
N GLY A 16 2.04 18.23 -0.48
CA GLY A 16 0.60 18.02 -0.37
C GLY A 16 0.20 16.87 0.53
N PRO A 17 -1.10 16.71 0.84
CA PRO A 17 -1.58 15.55 1.59
C PRO A 17 -1.24 14.24 0.87
N VAL A 18 -0.97 13.20 1.66
CA VAL A 18 -0.51 11.91 1.14
C VAL A 18 -1.56 10.83 1.37
N VAL A 19 -1.92 10.14 0.31
CA VAL A 19 -2.70 8.89 0.35
C VAL A 19 -1.73 7.72 0.50
N ILE A 20 -1.87 6.94 1.56
CA ILE A 20 -1.09 5.73 1.81
C ILE A 20 -1.99 4.52 1.61
N VAL A 21 -1.62 3.63 0.70
CA VAL A 21 -2.34 2.38 0.42
C VAL A 21 -1.47 1.20 0.86
N PHE A 22 -1.97 0.40 1.79
CA PHE A 22 -1.33 -0.86 2.18
C PHE A 22 -1.78 -1.99 1.28
N TYR A 23 -0.83 -2.80 0.80
CA TYR A 23 -1.10 -3.98 -0.02
C TYR A 23 -0.20 -5.17 0.35
N ARG A 24 -0.65 -6.39 0.06
CA ARG A 24 0.02 -7.62 0.53
C ARG A 24 1.23 -8.00 -0.29
N GLY A 25 1.21 -7.75 -1.60
CA GLY A 25 2.29 -8.09 -2.50
C GLY A 25 1.84 -8.33 -3.94
N TYR A 26 2.81 -8.50 -4.85
CA TYR A 26 2.57 -8.74 -6.27
C TYR A 26 1.78 -10.04 -6.54
N TRP A 27 1.90 -11.01 -5.63
CA TRP A 27 1.24 -12.31 -5.71
C TRP A 27 -0.25 -12.29 -5.37
N HIS A 28 -0.75 -11.19 -4.82
CA HIS A 28 -2.13 -11.05 -4.41
C HIS A 28 -2.94 -10.30 -5.46
N GLY A 29 -3.59 -11.04 -6.37
CA GLY A 29 -4.33 -10.51 -7.52
C GLY A 29 -5.21 -9.31 -7.20
N PRO A 30 -6.11 -9.38 -6.18
CA PRO A 30 -6.95 -8.23 -5.81
C PRO A 30 -6.18 -6.97 -5.39
N CYS A 31 -4.93 -7.10 -4.89
CA CYS A 31 -4.07 -5.93 -4.66
C CYS A 31 -3.58 -5.32 -5.97
N ILE A 32 -3.20 -6.17 -6.92
CA ILE A 32 -2.73 -5.73 -8.23
C ILE A 32 -3.85 -5.01 -8.98
N ASP A 33 -5.04 -5.59 -9.00
CA ASP A 33 -6.22 -4.97 -9.63
C ASP A 33 -6.53 -3.59 -9.01
N HIS A 34 -6.47 -3.49 -7.68
CA HIS A 34 -6.69 -2.22 -6.99
C HIS A 34 -5.63 -1.17 -7.33
N LEU A 35 -4.34 -1.54 -7.29
CA LEU A 35 -3.25 -0.62 -7.63
C LEU A 35 -3.29 -0.19 -9.09
N THR A 36 -3.70 -1.08 -10.00
CA THR A 36 -3.92 -0.75 -11.41
C THR A 36 -5.05 0.26 -11.57
N ALA A 37 -6.19 0.05 -10.91
CA ALA A 37 -7.30 1.00 -10.95
C ALA A 37 -6.93 2.37 -10.35
N LEU A 38 -6.08 2.40 -9.31
CA LEU A 38 -5.54 3.64 -8.75
C LEU A 38 -4.59 4.33 -9.75
N GLN A 39 -3.75 3.57 -10.46
CA GLN A 39 -2.87 4.12 -11.49
C GLN A 39 -3.65 4.73 -12.65
N ASP A 40 -4.66 4.03 -13.15
CA ASP A 40 -5.50 4.51 -14.27
C ASP A 40 -6.19 5.84 -13.97
N SER A 41 -6.51 6.06 -12.70
CA SER A 41 -7.21 7.26 -12.23
C SER A 41 -6.32 8.22 -11.40
N LEU A 42 -5.00 8.01 -11.39
CA LEU A 42 -4.05 8.77 -10.57
C LEU A 42 -4.15 10.28 -10.79
N HIS A 43 -4.40 10.70 -12.04
CA HIS A 43 -4.55 12.10 -12.42
C HIS A 43 -5.65 12.82 -11.62
N LEU A 44 -6.68 12.10 -11.15
CA LEU A 44 -7.73 12.71 -10.34
C LEU A 44 -7.24 13.08 -8.93
N LEU A 45 -6.32 12.29 -8.35
CA LEU A 45 -5.68 12.62 -7.07
C LEU A 45 -4.70 13.78 -7.25
N THR A 46 -3.84 13.72 -8.27
CA THR A 46 -2.83 14.76 -8.50
C THR A 46 -3.48 16.10 -8.83
N ASN A 47 -4.57 16.13 -9.61
CA ASN A 47 -5.34 17.35 -9.88
C ASN A 47 -6.02 17.91 -8.61
N ALA A 48 -6.26 17.08 -7.61
CA ALA A 48 -6.78 17.51 -6.30
C ALA A 48 -5.65 17.85 -5.29
N GLY A 49 -4.39 17.89 -5.74
CA GLY A 49 -3.23 18.20 -4.91
C GLY A 49 -2.82 17.09 -3.95
N LEU A 50 -3.26 15.84 -4.18
CA LEU A 50 -2.86 14.70 -3.35
C LEU A 50 -1.77 13.89 -4.03
N GLN A 51 -0.90 13.34 -3.19
CA GLN A 51 0.08 12.35 -3.59
C GLN A 51 -0.41 10.94 -3.21
N LEU A 52 0.04 9.92 -3.92
CA LEU A 52 -0.24 8.52 -3.64
C LEU A 52 1.07 7.77 -3.43
N VAL A 53 1.12 6.96 -2.38
CA VAL A 53 2.17 5.95 -2.16
C VAL A 53 1.53 4.63 -1.80
N ALA A 54 2.13 3.52 -2.23
CA ALA A 54 1.69 2.19 -1.83
C ALA A 54 2.78 1.49 -1.00
N VAL A 55 2.38 0.87 0.09
CA VAL A 55 3.27 0.25 1.09
C VAL A 55 3.01 -1.24 1.15
N SER A 56 4.08 -2.03 1.05
CA SER A 56 4.05 -3.49 1.15
C SER A 56 5.20 -3.99 2.02
N PRO A 57 5.04 -5.11 2.74
CA PRO A 57 6.13 -5.75 3.48
C PRO A 57 7.16 -6.43 2.56
N GLU A 58 6.96 -6.43 1.27
CA GLU A 58 7.86 -7.05 0.31
C GLU A 58 9.22 -6.35 0.27
N ARG A 59 10.26 -7.14 -0.04
CA ARG A 59 11.60 -6.59 -0.32
C ARG A 59 11.57 -5.71 -1.57
N PRO A 60 12.51 -4.76 -1.71
CA PRO A 60 12.56 -3.86 -2.86
C PRO A 60 12.53 -4.57 -4.22
N GLU A 61 13.20 -5.73 -4.32
CA GLU A 61 13.25 -6.51 -5.57
C GLU A 61 11.86 -7.03 -5.98
N SER A 62 11.03 -7.38 -5.00
CA SER A 62 9.66 -7.86 -5.25
C SER A 62 8.73 -6.71 -5.67
N LEU A 63 8.97 -5.50 -5.20
CA LEU A 63 8.21 -4.31 -5.61
C LEU A 63 8.34 -4.02 -7.11
N LEU A 64 9.46 -4.37 -7.74
CA LEU A 64 9.63 -4.22 -9.19
C LEU A 64 8.61 -5.04 -9.97
N ARG A 65 8.23 -6.23 -9.46
CA ARG A 65 7.16 -7.03 -10.06
C ARG A 65 5.80 -6.35 -9.95
N THR A 66 5.48 -5.77 -8.79
CA THR A 66 4.28 -4.96 -8.64
C THR A 66 4.26 -3.83 -9.65
N ARG A 67 5.36 -3.09 -9.82
CA ARG A 67 5.48 -2.01 -10.81
C ARG A 67 5.24 -2.50 -12.23
N GLN A 68 5.82 -3.62 -12.61
CA GLN A 68 5.64 -4.21 -13.94
C GLN A 68 4.17 -4.58 -14.21
N LEU A 69 3.50 -5.17 -13.22
CA LEU A 69 2.11 -5.61 -13.34
C LEU A 69 1.12 -4.45 -13.38
N THR A 70 1.36 -3.40 -12.59
CA THR A 70 0.40 -2.29 -12.40
C THR A 70 0.72 -1.05 -13.23
N GLN A 71 1.93 -0.98 -13.81
CA GLN A 71 2.48 0.23 -14.44
C GLN A 71 2.47 1.46 -13.51
N ALA A 72 2.51 1.24 -12.19
CA ALA A 72 2.42 2.30 -11.18
C ALA A 72 3.56 3.32 -11.35
N THR A 73 3.19 4.59 -11.48
CA THR A 73 4.12 5.73 -11.52
C THR A 73 4.34 6.35 -10.14
N PHE A 74 3.43 6.09 -9.21
CA PHE A 74 3.57 6.50 -7.80
C PHE A 74 4.60 5.61 -7.06
N PRO A 75 5.19 6.11 -5.95
CA PRO A 75 6.15 5.36 -5.18
C PRO A 75 5.58 4.07 -4.58
N LEU A 76 6.30 2.96 -4.80
CA LEU A 76 6.09 1.69 -4.11
C LEU A 76 7.13 1.58 -2.99
N ILE A 77 6.68 1.41 -1.76
CA ILE A 77 7.49 1.45 -0.55
C ILE A 77 7.64 0.05 0.03
N SER A 78 8.88 -0.38 0.27
CA SER A 78 9.17 -1.58 1.02
C SER A 78 9.14 -1.30 2.53
N ASP A 79 8.27 -1.99 3.23
CA ASP A 79 8.20 -2.02 4.70
C ASP A 79 8.59 -3.42 5.21
N ALA A 80 9.70 -3.95 4.72
CA ALA A 80 10.17 -5.30 5.07
C ALA A 80 10.38 -5.48 6.59
N GLU A 81 10.71 -4.41 7.31
CA GLU A 81 10.85 -4.42 8.77
C GLU A 81 9.52 -4.23 9.51
N GLY A 82 8.41 -3.96 8.80
CA GLY A 82 7.08 -3.79 9.39
C GLY A 82 6.90 -2.54 10.24
N ARG A 83 7.78 -1.56 10.12
CA ARG A 83 7.72 -0.33 10.95
C ARG A 83 6.54 0.56 10.58
N ILE A 84 6.25 0.68 9.29
CA ILE A 84 5.13 1.50 8.80
C ILE A 84 3.82 0.78 9.15
N MET A 85 3.69 -0.51 8.89
CA MET A 85 2.53 -1.30 9.28
C MET A 85 2.23 -1.20 10.78
N LYS A 86 3.28 -1.24 11.62
CA LYS A 86 3.16 -1.09 13.07
C LYS A 86 2.70 0.31 13.47
N ALA A 87 3.25 1.36 12.85
CA ALA A 87 2.88 2.74 13.15
C ALA A 87 1.41 3.06 12.84
N PHE A 88 0.85 2.39 11.81
CA PHE A 88 -0.55 2.55 11.40
C PHE A 88 -1.50 1.49 12.00
N ASP A 89 -0.99 0.60 12.88
CA ASP A 89 -1.75 -0.55 13.42
C ASP A 89 -2.43 -1.38 12.31
N ALA A 90 -1.73 -1.54 11.20
CA ALA A 90 -2.24 -2.17 9.99
C ALA A 90 -1.61 -3.55 9.72
N GLY A 91 -0.73 -4.05 10.59
CA GLY A 91 -0.02 -5.31 10.40
C GLY A 91 -0.60 -6.46 11.22
N PHE A 92 -0.57 -7.67 10.66
CA PHE A 92 -0.91 -8.89 11.40
C PHE A 92 0.04 -10.04 11.06
N LYS A 93 0.24 -10.95 12.03
CA LYS A 93 1.00 -12.18 11.81
C LYS A 93 0.18 -13.18 11.03
N VAL A 94 0.76 -13.76 10.00
CA VAL A 94 0.09 -14.72 9.12
C VAL A 94 0.13 -16.12 9.70
N SER A 95 -1.03 -16.80 9.72
CA SER A 95 -1.11 -18.18 10.17
C SER A 95 -0.35 -19.15 9.25
N THR A 96 0.07 -20.29 9.79
CA THR A 96 0.75 -21.32 9.02
C THR A 96 -0.13 -21.86 7.88
N SER A 97 -1.42 -22.08 8.15
CA SER A 97 -2.38 -22.54 7.14
C SER A 97 -2.51 -21.57 5.97
N TYR A 98 -2.61 -20.27 6.24
CA TYR A 98 -2.67 -19.26 5.18
C TYR A 98 -1.37 -19.21 4.36
N ARG A 99 -0.20 -19.30 5.02
CA ARG A 99 1.09 -19.34 4.29
C ARG A 99 1.19 -20.55 3.36
N GLN A 100 0.74 -21.72 3.82
CA GLN A 100 0.72 -22.93 3.01
C GLN A 100 -0.23 -22.79 1.82
N GLU A 101 -1.42 -22.21 2.02
CA GLU A 101 -2.39 -21.98 0.97
C GLU A 101 -1.83 -21.02 -0.11
N VAL A 102 -1.23 -19.91 0.30
CA VAL A 102 -0.59 -18.97 -0.64
C VAL A 102 0.55 -19.67 -1.39
N SER A 103 1.40 -20.42 -0.71
CA SER A 103 2.49 -21.13 -1.35
C SER A 103 1.97 -22.17 -2.37
N ARG A 104 0.90 -22.89 -2.04
CA ARG A 104 0.28 -23.90 -2.91
C ARG A 104 -0.37 -23.27 -4.14
N THR A 105 -1.03 -22.11 -4.00
CA THR A 105 -1.82 -21.48 -5.08
C THR A 105 -1.00 -20.55 -5.96
N THR A 106 0.00 -19.90 -5.39
CA THR A 106 0.80 -18.86 -6.09
C THR A 106 2.28 -19.23 -6.26
N GLY A 107 2.75 -20.29 -5.59
CA GLY A 107 4.18 -20.62 -5.53
C GLY A 107 5.01 -19.69 -4.65
N VAL A 108 4.40 -18.70 -3.98
CA VAL A 108 5.12 -17.68 -3.20
C VAL A 108 5.24 -18.10 -1.74
N ASN A 109 6.47 -18.07 -1.22
CA ASN A 109 6.72 -18.10 0.22
C ASN A 109 6.74 -16.67 0.75
N ILE A 110 5.71 -16.29 1.53
CA ILE A 110 5.52 -14.92 2.03
C ILE A 110 6.74 -14.45 2.85
N ALA A 111 7.25 -15.28 3.76
CA ALA A 111 8.39 -14.92 4.60
C ALA A 111 9.66 -14.63 3.76
N LEU A 112 9.97 -15.49 2.81
CA LEU A 112 11.10 -15.28 1.89
C LEU A 112 10.90 -14.05 1.01
N ASN A 113 9.68 -13.86 0.49
CA ASN A 113 9.36 -12.70 -0.35
C ASN A 113 9.49 -11.38 0.41
N ASN A 114 9.15 -11.38 1.69
CA ASN A 114 9.28 -10.21 2.57
C ASN A 114 10.69 -10.08 3.18
N GLY A 115 11.53 -11.11 3.06
CA GLY A 115 12.88 -11.13 3.64
C GLY A 115 12.90 -11.23 5.17
N THR A 116 11.88 -11.87 5.76
CA THR A 116 11.71 -12.01 7.21
C THR A 116 11.59 -13.47 7.63
N ALA A 117 11.95 -13.77 8.89
CA ALA A 117 11.75 -15.12 9.45
C ALA A 117 10.27 -15.43 9.68
N GLU A 118 9.49 -14.43 10.03
CA GLU A 118 8.05 -14.54 10.26
C GLU A 118 7.27 -13.78 9.17
N ALA A 119 6.18 -14.36 8.71
CA ALA A 119 5.33 -13.73 7.73
C ALA A 119 4.34 -12.75 8.41
N HIS A 120 4.50 -11.48 8.12
CA HIS A 120 3.55 -10.43 8.46
C HIS A 120 2.97 -9.83 7.18
N LEU A 121 1.69 -9.51 7.21
CA LEU A 121 0.99 -8.84 6.11
C LEU A 121 0.18 -7.67 6.64
N PRO A 122 -0.05 -6.65 5.81
CA PRO A 122 -0.99 -5.60 6.17
C PRO A 122 -2.44 -6.09 6.01
N VAL A 123 -3.31 -5.57 6.87
CA VAL A 123 -4.70 -5.39 6.48
C VAL A 123 -4.70 -4.42 5.32
N THR A 124 -5.45 -4.72 4.26
CA THR A 124 -5.56 -3.80 3.15
C THR A 124 -6.33 -2.57 3.62
N ALA A 125 -5.62 -1.46 3.69
CA ALA A 125 -6.12 -0.22 4.26
C ALA A 125 -5.64 0.97 3.44
N THR A 126 -6.42 2.04 3.47
CA THR A 126 -6.07 3.32 2.86
C THR A 126 -6.18 4.41 3.91
N PHE A 127 -5.16 5.24 3.99
CA PHE A 127 -5.11 6.40 4.89
C PHE A 127 -4.87 7.66 4.08
N VAL A 128 -5.42 8.77 4.53
CA VAL A 128 -5.08 10.10 4.02
C VAL A 128 -4.49 10.92 5.15
N ILE A 129 -3.27 11.41 4.93
CA ILE A 129 -2.47 12.14 5.90
C ILE A 129 -2.44 13.60 5.48
N SER A 130 -2.77 14.50 6.42
CA SER A 130 -2.71 15.95 6.22
C SER A 130 -1.28 16.49 6.35
N HIS A 131 -1.07 17.74 5.93
CA HIS A 131 0.20 18.47 6.13
C HIS A 131 0.70 18.46 7.59
N ASN A 132 -0.23 18.44 8.56
CA ASN A 132 0.09 18.39 9.98
C ASN A 132 0.46 16.99 10.48
N GLN A 133 0.69 16.02 9.58
CA GLN A 133 0.99 14.62 9.89
C GLN A 133 -0.13 13.90 10.65
N GLU A 134 -1.37 14.35 10.49
CA GLU A 134 -2.54 13.74 11.09
C GLU A 134 -3.27 12.84 10.09
N VAL A 135 -3.70 11.66 10.55
CA VAL A 135 -4.62 10.82 9.78
C VAL A 135 -6.01 11.44 9.86
N PHE A 136 -6.48 12.06 8.80
CA PHE A 136 -7.81 12.66 8.79
C PHE A 136 -8.89 11.79 8.13
N TRP A 137 -8.49 10.75 7.41
CA TRP A 137 -9.39 9.74 6.87
C TRP A 137 -8.70 8.40 6.77
N ARG A 138 -9.47 7.34 7.00
CA ARG A 138 -9.00 5.96 6.86
C ARG A 138 -10.12 5.06 6.38
N HIS A 139 -9.74 4.03 5.63
CA HIS A 139 -10.60 2.95 5.20
C HIS A 139 -9.87 1.63 5.43
N PHE A 140 -10.49 0.74 6.20
CA PHE A 140 -10.01 -0.61 6.39
C PHE A 140 -10.90 -1.56 5.58
N ASP A 141 -10.26 -2.42 4.82
CA ASP A 141 -10.95 -3.45 4.05
C ASP A 141 -10.64 -4.82 4.65
N TYR A 142 -11.54 -5.30 5.46
CA TYR A 142 -11.49 -6.67 5.99
C TYR A 142 -11.94 -7.69 4.95
N GLU A 143 -12.76 -7.27 4.02
CA GLU A 143 -13.19 -8.06 2.85
C GLU A 143 -12.46 -7.54 1.61
N VAL A 144 -11.76 -8.44 0.93
CA VAL A 144 -10.91 -8.13 -0.24
C VAL A 144 -11.64 -7.35 -1.35
N ALA A 145 -12.98 -7.36 -1.35
CA ALA A 145 -13.82 -6.75 -2.38
C ALA A 145 -14.17 -5.27 -2.13
N ASN A 146 -13.91 -4.73 -0.93
CA ASN A 146 -14.40 -3.39 -0.54
C ASN A 146 -13.28 -2.37 -0.39
N ARG A 147 -12.47 -2.20 -1.44
CA ARG A 147 -11.31 -1.30 -1.42
C ARG A 147 -11.69 0.14 -1.69
N ALA A 148 -11.01 1.07 -1.01
CA ALA A 148 -11.21 2.49 -1.24
C ALA A 148 -10.73 2.88 -2.66
N GLY A 149 -11.67 3.13 -3.56
CA GLY A 149 -11.37 3.72 -4.86
C GLY A 149 -11.15 5.23 -4.74
N ILE A 150 -10.60 5.83 -5.79
CA ILE A 150 -10.28 7.28 -5.84
C ILE A 150 -11.49 8.16 -5.54
N SER A 151 -12.69 7.78 -5.99
CA SER A 151 -13.90 8.55 -5.71
C SER A 151 -14.24 8.64 -4.21
N ALA A 152 -13.98 7.57 -3.44
CA ALA A 152 -14.17 7.57 -1.99
C ALA A 152 -13.15 8.49 -1.30
N ILE A 153 -11.89 8.43 -1.73
CA ILE A 153 -10.81 9.28 -1.24
C ILE A 153 -11.14 10.76 -1.51
N LEU A 154 -11.52 11.11 -2.74
CA LEU A 154 -11.88 12.48 -3.12
C LEU A 154 -13.10 13.02 -2.37
N LYS A 155 -14.10 12.17 -2.09
CA LYS A 155 -15.23 12.56 -1.24
C LYS A 155 -14.81 12.90 0.18
N ALA A 156 -13.85 12.15 0.72
CA ALA A 156 -13.37 12.34 2.09
C ALA A 156 -12.64 13.67 2.29
N ILE A 157 -11.97 14.19 1.24
CA ILE A 157 -11.19 15.43 1.32
C ILE A 157 -12.01 16.69 1.01
N LYS A 158 -13.09 16.60 0.20
CA LYS A 158 -13.91 17.75 -0.24
C LYS A 158 -14.41 18.72 0.84
N PRO A 159 -14.66 18.29 2.10
CA PRO A 159 -15.10 19.21 3.15
C PRO A 159 -13.98 20.02 3.81
N ARG A 160 -12.71 19.80 3.45
CA ARG A 160 -11.56 20.31 4.21
C ARG A 160 -10.53 21.13 3.39
N TYR A 161 -10.74 21.19 2.05
CA TYR A 161 -9.85 21.95 1.16
C TYR A 161 -10.64 22.76 0.13
#